data_1b530a6798c51bb79a13422fc5e60447
#
_entry.id   1b530a6798c51bb79a13422fc5e60447
#
_cell.length_a   1.000
_cell.length_b   1.000
_cell.length_c   1.000
_cell.angle_alpha   90.00
_cell.angle_beta   90.00
_cell.angle_gamma   90.00
#
_symmetry.space_group_name_H-M   'P 1'
#
loop_
_entity.id
_entity.type
_entity.pdbx_description
1 polymer ?
#
loop_
_entity_poly.entity_id
_entity_poly.type
_entity_poly.pdbx_seq_one_letter_code
_entity_poly.pdbx_strand_id
1 'polypeptide(L)'
;MGVRFRQKLMSGGATQNGSFCHGQNQRGVTDAPSFADAADGLSFGIDLPPCAEGPGLLLTADGGRYQGTLFGAQGYGEGELVFTTGMMGYQESLTDPSFAGQVLTFTYPLIGNYGIHAGASESSGVWPRGVVVRHAMHQPDHRHSIAPVEDLLRLHNVPGIQGIDTRSITRRVRELGTVLCVFGPEEDEDLLRSRLKEMTSPDLEDLVEQVSISSPVVLNPGALDVLDQPLPRLGALDCGIKFNILRNLCKHFEVVWCPPETSFDILTNEYQIDALFCSNGPGYPAHTGKATMARNTLAQAVQARLPVMGICLGHQLMGLASGLQTYKMRYGHRGANQPVVDLKTGRVSITSQNHGFAVADPDAGMLAAHPSGACSPPGENLHGAEVTVRFVNANDRTVEGLDLVGHPSFTVQFHPEACPGPHDAAPLFEQFRDIVDRSI
;
A
#
# COMPACT_ATOMS: atom_id res chain seq x y z
N MET A 1 5.24 -0.15 -26.85
CA MET A 1 5.01 -1.50 -27.40
C MET A 1 5.01 -2.44 -26.21
N GLY A 2 3.86 -2.88 -25.77
CA GLY A 2 3.70 -3.70 -24.56
C GLY A 2 4.10 -5.15 -24.84
N VAL A 3 5.03 -5.67 -24.06
CA VAL A 3 5.38 -7.09 -24.04
C VAL A 3 4.48 -7.78 -23.01
N ARG A 4 3.51 -8.55 -23.49
CA ARG A 4 2.72 -9.48 -22.69
C ARG A 4 3.54 -10.73 -22.45
N PHE A 5 3.91 -11.01 -21.21
CA PHE A 5 4.41 -12.33 -20.84
C PHE A 5 3.26 -13.33 -20.67
N ARG A 6 3.24 -14.38 -21.48
CA ARG A 6 2.40 -15.56 -21.30
C ARG A 6 3.06 -16.47 -20.26
N GLN A 7 2.36 -16.74 -19.20
CA GLN A 7 2.69 -17.84 -18.27
C GLN A 7 2.58 -19.18 -18.98
N LYS A 8 3.68 -19.93 -18.95
CA LYS A 8 3.72 -21.35 -19.33
C LYS A 8 3.92 -22.14 -18.05
N LEU A 9 2.88 -22.84 -17.63
CA LEU A 9 2.94 -23.82 -16.54
C LEU A 9 3.94 -24.91 -16.89
N MET A 10 4.95 -25.09 -16.09
CA MET A 10 5.78 -26.30 -16.06
C MET A 10 5.71 -26.88 -14.65
N SER A 11 5.18 -28.09 -14.59
CA SER A 11 5.16 -28.95 -13.43
C SER A 11 6.55 -29.54 -13.17
N GLY A 12 6.99 -29.61 -11.93
CA GLY A 12 8.00 -30.55 -11.52
C GLY A 12 8.99 -30.10 -10.46
N GLY A 13 8.93 -30.69 -9.28
CA GLY A 13 10.09 -30.93 -8.46
C GLY A 13 10.31 -30.03 -7.25
N ALA A 14 9.88 -30.53 -6.11
CA ALA A 14 10.19 -30.01 -4.78
C ALA A 14 11.69 -30.04 -4.46
N THR A 15 12.22 -28.97 -3.88
CA THR A 15 13.27 -29.04 -2.85
C THR A 15 13.14 -27.88 -1.87
N GLN A 16 13.24 -28.22 -0.62
CA GLN A 16 13.11 -27.42 0.61
C GLN A 16 14.17 -26.33 0.73
N ASN A 17 13.77 -25.20 1.33
CA ASN A 17 14.48 -24.34 2.32
C ASN A 17 13.87 -22.93 2.24
N GLY A 18 13.41 -22.29 3.28
CA GLY A 18 13.63 -22.28 4.69
C GLY A 18 13.38 -20.84 5.14
N SER A 19 12.23 -20.57 5.78
CA SER A 19 11.86 -19.28 6.37
C SER A 19 12.65 -18.99 7.63
N PHE A 20 12.89 -17.71 7.95
CA PHE A 20 13.12 -17.25 9.33
C PHE A 20 12.66 -15.81 9.56
N CYS A 21 11.48 -15.67 10.17
CA CYS A 21 11.28 -14.61 11.17
C CYS A 21 11.48 -15.23 12.53
N HIS A 22 12.45 -14.75 13.31
CA HIS A 22 12.74 -15.26 14.65
C HIS A 22 11.83 -14.64 15.70
N GLY A 23 11.16 -15.53 16.46
CA GLY A 23 10.46 -15.19 17.71
C GLY A 23 9.59 -16.33 18.20
N GLN A 24 10.21 -17.37 18.70
CA GLN A 24 9.79 -18.41 19.67
C GLN A 24 8.35 -19.01 19.65
N ASN A 25 8.38 -20.33 19.52
CA ASN A 25 7.49 -21.42 19.94
C ASN A 25 6.35 -21.85 18.99
N GLN A 26 6.72 -22.81 18.16
CA GLN A 26 6.37 -24.26 18.21
C GLN A 26 4.91 -24.61 17.91
N ARG A 27 4.69 -25.06 16.75
CA ARG A 27 4.23 -26.36 16.23
C ARG A 27 3.77 -26.15 14.81
N GLY A 28 4.44 -26.79 13.86
CA GLY A 28 3.94 -27.21 12.56
C GLY A 28 3.03 -26.23 11.81
N VAL A 29 3.53 -25.03 11.42
CA VAL A 29 2.85 -24.20 10.43
C VAL A 29 3.40 -24.63 9.09
N THR A 30 2.60 -25.37 8.33
CA THR A 30 2.80 -25.62 6.92
C THR A 30 2.70 -24.30 6.14
N ASP A 31 3.53 -24.19 5.14
CA ASP A 31 3.84 -23.04 4.31
C ASP A 31 2.68 -22.07 4.05
N ALA A 32 2.91 -20.78 4.38
CA ALA A 32 2.08 -19.70 3.89
C ALA A 32 2.04 -19.73 2.34
N PRO A 33 0.94 -19.34 1.70
CA PRO A 33 0.85 -19.33 0.24
C PRO A 33 2.03 -18.55 -0.34
N SER A 34 2.75 -19.14 -1.28
CA SER A 34 3.85 -18.48 -1.98
C SER A 34 3.24 -17.49 -2.98
N PHE A 35 3.38 -16.21 -2.69
CA PHE A 35 3.10 -15.14 -3.64
C PHE A 35 4.35 -14.91 -4.51
N ALA A 36 4.15 -14.56 -5.77
CA ALA A 36 5.24 -14.11 -6.61
C ALA A 36 5.87 -12.85 -5.99
N ASP A 37 7.10 -12.99 -5.48
CA ASP A 37 7.82 -11.91 -4.80
C ASP A 37 8.45 -10.97 -5.84
N ALA A 38 8.44 -9.66 -5.62
CA ALA A 38 9.10 -8.69 -6.50
C ALA A 38 10.61 -8.98 -6.70
N ALA A 39 11.23 -9.68 -5.77
CA ALA A 39 12.63 -10.06 -5.82
C ALA A 39 12.88 -11.45 -6.47
N ASP A 40 11.84 -12.18 -6.89
CA ASP A 40 12.01 -13.56 -7.40
C ASP A 40 13.01 -13.65 -8.56
N GLY A 41 13.01 -12.66 -9.47
CA GLY A 41 13.95 -12.62 -10.58
C GLY A 41 15.43 -12.53 -10.17
N LEU A 42 15.74 -11.93 -9.02
CA LEU A 42 17.12 -11.72 -8.56
C LEU A 42 17.79 -13.02 -8.09
N SER A 43 17.01 -13.97 -7.61
CA SER A 43 17.50 -15.26 -7.11
C SER A 43 17.95 -16.19 -8.24
N PHE A 44 17.56 -15.94 -9.50
CA PHE A 44 17.78 -16.82 -10.65
C PHE A 44 18.85 -16.33 -11.64
N GLY A 45 19.59 -15.25 -11.30
CA GLY A 45 20.67 -14.74 -12.15
C GLY A 45 20.19 -14.22 -13.51
N ILE A 46 19.08 -13.50 -13.53
CA ILE A 46 18.52 -12.86 -14.74
C ILE A 46 19.48 -11.76 -15.20
N ASP A 47 19.68 -11.62 -16.52
CA ASP A 47 20.36 -10.46 -17.09
C ASP A 47 19.55 -9.19 -16.83
N LEU A 48 20.04 -8.35 -15.92
CA LEU A 48 19.40 -7.10 -15.58
C LEU A 48 19.67 -6.02 -16.64
N PRO A 49 18.73 -5.10 -16.89
CA PRO A 49 18.98 -3.92 -17.72
C PRO A 49 20.19 -3.13 -17.22
N PRO A 50 20.87 -2.34 -18.08
CA PRO A 50 21.99 -1.50 -17.67
C PRO A 50 21.60 -0.58 -16.51
N CYS A 51 22.54 -0.38 -15.57
CA CYS A 51 22.36 0.60 -14.48
C CYS A 51 22.38 2.03 -15.05
N ALA A 52 21.58 2.90 -14.46
CA ALA A 52 21.72 4.34 -14.69
C ALA A 52 22.96 4.84 -13.96
N GLU A 53 23.75 5.67 -14.62
CA GLU A 53 24.99 6.24 -14.10
C GLU A 53 25.11 7.70 -14.51
N GLY A 54 26.00 8.45 -13.84
CA GLY A 54 26.32 9.82 -14.20
C GLY A 54 25.52 10.88 -13.46
N PRO A 55 25.78 12.17 -13.79
CA PRO A 55 25.08 13.29 -13.16
C PRO A 55 23.58 13.27 -13.41
N GLY A 56 22.81 13.48 -12.35
CA GLY A 56 21.35 13.54 -12.39
C GLY A 56 20.82 14.87 -11.84
N LEU A 57 19.66 15.26 -12.33
CA LEU A 57 18.96 16.46 -11.93
C LEU A 57 17.51 16.14 -11.58
N LEU A 58 17.07 16.58 -10.39
CA LEU A 58 15.66 16.54 -9.96
C LEU A 58 15.10 17.96 -9.96
N LEU A 59 13.97 18.13 -10.63
CA LEU A 59 13.19 19.37 -10.70
C LEU A 59 11.81 19.16 -10.07
N THR A 60 11.33 20.18 -9.35
CA THR A 60 9.98 20.18 -8.76
C THR A 60 9.15 21.32 -9.32
N ALA A 61 7.83 21.13 -9.42
CA ALA A 61 6.89 22.09 -10.02
C ALA A 61 6.89 23.46 -9.30
N ASP A 62 7.25 23.49 -8.03
CA ASP A 62 7.39 24.71 -7.21
C ASP A 62 8.78 25.37 -7.34
N GLY A 63 9.62 24.95 -8.33
CA GLY A 63 10.90 25.55 -8.67
C GLY A 63 12.10 24.98 -7.92
N GLY A 64 11.99 23.86 -7.22
CA GLY A 64 13.14 23.15 -6.63
C GLY A 64 14.06 22.59 -7.69
N ARG A 65 15.38 22.67 -7.46
CA ARG A 65 16.43 22.09 -8.32
C ARG A 65 17.49 21.42 -7.45
N TYR A 66 17.67 20.11 -7.65
CA TYR A 66 18.58 19.31 -6.85
C TYR A 66 19.46 18.45 -7.76
N GLN A 67 20.78 18.58 -7.59
CA GLN A 67 21.76 17.78 -8.33
C GLN A 67 22.13 16.52 -7.53
N GLY A 68 22.34 15.41 -8.24
CA GLY A 68 22.72 14.13 -7.66
C GLY A 68 23.39 13.23 -8.68
N THR A 69 23.38 11.94 -8.41
CA THR A 69 23.89 10.89 -9.31
C THR A 69 22.79 9.87 -9.54
N LEU A 70 22.64 9.43 -10.76
CA LEU A 70 21.64 8.41 -11.12
C LEU A 70 22.08 7.03 -10.64
N PHE A 71 21.10 6.18 -10.33
CA PHE A 71 21.27 4.74 -10.04
C PHE A 71 19.98 3.98 -10.37
N GLY A 72 19.99 2.66 -10.27
CA GLY A 72 18.83 1.83 -10.63
C GLY A 72 18.64 1.74 -12.14
N ALA A 73 17.39 1.78 -12.63
CA ALA A 73 17.10 1.67 -14.06
C ALA A 73 17.39 2.98 -14.80
N GLN A 74 17.71 2.87 -16.09
CA GLN A 74 17.80 4.03 -16.98
C GLN A 74 16.41 4.63 -17.24
N GLY A 75 16.35 5.96 -17.45
CA GLY A 75 15.11 6.66 -17.77
C GLY A 75 14.83 7.83 -16.84
N TYR A 76 13.56 8.22 -16.77
CA TYR A 76 13.10 9.38 -16.03
C TYR A 76 12.15 8.94 -14.92
N GLY A 77 12.37 9.43 -13.69
CA GLY A 77 11.42 9.28 -12.58
C GLY A 77 10.50 10.50 -12.55
N GLU A 78 9.19 10.28 -12.64
CA GLU A 78 8.21 11.37 -12.70
C GLU A 78 6.92 11.03 -11.95
N GLY A 79 6.42 11.96 -11.14
CA GLY A 79 5.22 11.75 -10.33
C GLY A 79 5.08 12.75 -9.20
N GLU A 80 4.22 12.42 -8.23
CA GLU A 80 4.07 13.20 -7.02
C GLU A 80 5.21 12.91 -6.05
N LEU A 81 5.96 13.95 -5.66
CA LEU A 81 7.08 13.85 -4.71
C LEU A 81 6.56 13.66 -3.30
N VAL A 82 6.84 12.51 -2.71
CA VAL A 82 6.47 12.17 -1.34
C VAL A 82 7.69 11.71 -0.54
N PHE A 83 7.57 11.63 0.78
CA PHE A 83 8.63 11.11 1.61
C PHE A 83 8.12 10.11 2.64
N THR A 84 8.97 9.15 3.01
CA THR A 84 8.76 8.26 4.15
C THR A 84 9.79 8.52 5.24
N THR A 85 9.36 8.40 6.51
CA THR A 85 10.23 8.56 7.68
C THR A 85 10.71 7.23 8.27
N GLY A 86 10.40 6.11 7.62
CA GLY A 86 10.87 4.79 8.01
C GLY A 86 12.40 4.70 8.03
N MET A 87 12.97 4.18 9.11
CA MET A 87 14.42 3.97 9.24
C MET A 87 14.86 2.64 8.64
N MET A 88 13.94 1.73 8.40
CA MET A 88 14.11 0.38 7.85
C MET A 88 12.87 0.02 7.04
N GLY A 89 12.92 -1.10 6.30
CA GLY A 89 11.79 -1.56 5.49
C GLY A 89 11.71 -0.85 4.14
N TYR A 90 12.86 -0.55 3.53
CA TYR A 90 12.87 0.10 2.20
C TYR A 90 12.36 -0.85 1.10
N GLN A 91 12.62 -2.15 1.19
CA GLN A 91 12.10 -3.13 0.23
C GLN A 91 10.58 -3.20 0.32
N GLU A 92 10.04 -3.30 1.53
CA GLU A 92 8.61 -3.30 1.80
C GLU A 92 7.96 -2.01 1.30
N SER A 93 8.60 -0.85 1.51
CA SER A 93 8.11 0.43 0.98
C SER A 93 8.16 0.51 -0.55
N LEU A 94 9.23 0.00 -1.18
CA LEU A 94 9.36 -0.01 -2.64
C LEU A 94 8.32 -0.93 -3.30
N THR A 95 7.93 -1.99 -2.62
CA THR A 95 6.98 -2.99 -3.13
C THR A 95 5.55 -2.79 -2.60
N ASP A 96 5.29 -1.72 -1.84
CA ASP A 96 3.93 -1.33 -1.43
C ASP A 96 3.19 -0.66 -2.60
N PRO A 97 2.09 -1.26 -3.10
CA PRO A 97 1.31 -0.70 -4.20
C PRO A 97 0.77 0.71 -3.95
N SER A 98 0.61 1.09 -2.69
CA SER A 98 0.12 2.43 -2.31
C SER A 98 1.05 3.57 -2.73
N PHE A 99 2.30 3.28 -3.14
CA PHE A 99 3.21 4.27 -3.72
C PHE A 99 3.12 4.42 -5.25
N ALA A 100 2.22 3.72 -5.92
CA ALA A 100 2.04 3.90 -7.37
C ALA A 100 1.71 5.37 -7.72
N GLY A 101 2.28 5.86 -8.81
CA GLY A 101 2.16 7.27 -9.23
C GLY A 101 3.09 8.25 -8.51
N GLN A 102 3.88 7.80 -7.54
CA GLN A 102 4.70 8.67 -6.68
C GLN A 102 6.20 8.51 -6.93
N VAL A 103 6.95 9.58 -6.67
CA VAL A 103 8.41 9.56 -6.53
C VAL A 103 8.72 9.55 -5.04
N LEU A 104 9.29 8.44 -4.57
CA LEU A 104 9.49 8.18 -3.14
C LEU A 104 10.84 8.68 -2.65
N THR A 105 10.81 9.62 -1.71
CA THR A 105 12.01 10.10 -1.01
C THR A 105 12.16 9.39 0.33
N PHE A 106 13.30 8.76 0.56
CA PHE A 106 13.64 8.22 1.87
C PHE A 106 14.37 9.29 2.71
N THR A 107 13.80 9.61 3.87
CA THR A 107 14.42 10.58 4.80
C THR A 107 15.60 9.98 5.55
N TYR A 108 15.61 8.67 5.74
CA TYR A 108 16.75 7.96 6.32
C TYR A 108 17.93 8.03 5.33
N PRO A 109 19.13 8.43 5.79
CA PRO A 109 20.19 8.79 4.88
C PRO A 109 20.85 7.63 4.15
N LEU A 110 20.70 6.39 4.63
CA LEU A 110 21.37 5.21 4.08
C LEU A 110 20.35 4.15 3.68
N ILE A 111 20.21 3.88 2.37
CA ILE A 111 19.30 2.89 1.83
C ILE A 111 20.07 1.76 1.15
N GLY A 112 19.60 0.52 1.27
CA GLY A 112 20.22 -0.67 0.67
C GLY A 112 21.27 -1.36 1.54
N ASN A 113 21.52 -0.89 2.77
CA ASN A 113 22.56 -1.38 3.65
C ASN A 113 22.45 -2.87 4.04
N TYR A 114 21.24 -3.43 4.10
CA TYR A 114 21.02 -4.86 4.35
C TYR A 114 20.57 -5.63 3.10
N GLY A 115 20.56 -4.98 1.93
CA GLY A 115 20.22 -5.60 0.64
C GLY A 115 18.75 -5.95 0.48
N ILE A 116 18.47 -6.76 -0.50
CA ILE A 116 17.15 -7.32 -0.82
C ILE A 116 17.05 -8.72 -0.25
N HIS A 117 15.92 -9.03 0.36
CA HIS A 117 15.65 -10.34 0.99
C HIS A 117 14.49 -11.03 0.26
N ALA A 118 14.63 -12.34 0.01
CA ALA A 118 13.52 -13.14 -0.49
C ALA A 118 12.37 -13.18 0.54
N GLY A 119 11.15 -13.01 0.08
CA GLY A 119 9.94 -13.04 0.91
C GLY A 119 9.65 -11.77 1.71
N ALA A 120 10.47 -10.71 1.57
CA ALA A 120 10.25 -9.43 2.24
C ALA A 120 9.45 -8.43 1.40
N SER A 121 9.16 -8.73 0.14
CA SER A 121 8.33 -7.88 -0.69
C SER A 121 6.86 -7.93 -0.27
N GLU A 122 6.17 -6.81 -0.45
CA GLU A 122 4.75 -6.64 -0.13
C GLU A 122 3.84 -6.80 -1.37
N SER A 123 4.43 -7.01 -2.54
CA SER A 123 3.74 -7.35 -3.78
C SER A 123 4.70 -7.94 -4.81
N SER A 124 4.21 -8.23 -6.01
CA SER A 124 5.00 -8.74 -7.14
C SER A 124 5.75 -7.68 -7.94
N GLY A 125 5.68 -6.40 -7.54
CA GLY A 125 6.28 -5.28 -8.28
C GLY A 125 6.92 -4.21 -7.40
N VAL A 126 7.66 -3.30 -8.03
CA VAL A 126 8.13 -2.04 -7.44
C VAL A 126 7.28 -0.92 -8.02
N TRP A 127 6.61 -0.16 -7.17
CA TRP A 127 5.52 0.73 -7.61
C TRP A 127 5.84 2.23 -7.66
N PRO A 128 6.75 2.77 -6.82
CA PRO A 128 7.19 4.15 -7.03
C PRO A 128 7.73 4.34 -8.44
N ARG A 129 7.36 5.46 -9.08
CA ARG A 129 7.85 5.83 -10.41
C ARG A 129 9.28 6.35 -10.41
N GLY A 130 9.86 6.49 -9.22
CA GLY A 130 11.24 6.88 -9.02
C GLY A 130 11.59 6.93 -7.54
N VAL A 131 12.88 6.85 -7.25
CA VAL A 131 13.41 6.77 -5.89
C VAL A 131 14.46 7.88 -5.65
N VAL A 132 14.29 8.61 -4.55
CA VAL A 132 15.21 9.70 -4.16
C VAL A 132 15.84 9.36 -2.82
N VAL A 133 17.17 9.28 -2.77
CA VAL A 133 17.92 8.93 -1.56
C VAL A 133 19.09 9.86 -1.30
N ARG A 134 19.53 9.92 -0.06
CA ARG A 134 20.79 10.57 0.27
C ARG A 134 21.98 9.72 -0.16
N HIS A 135 21.91 8.42 0.13
CA HIS A 135 22.99 7.47 -0.21
C HIS A 135 22.39 6.08 -0.43
N ALA A 136 22.68 5.47 -1.57
CA ALA A 136 22.38 4.08 -1.88
C ALA A 136 23.63 3.22 -1.66
N MET A 137 23.48 2.11 -0.94
CA MET A 137 24.54 1.12 -0.74
C MET A 137 24.55 0.13 -1.90
N HIS A 138 25.65 0.14 -2.66
CA HIS A 138 25.86 -0.80 -3.78
C HIS A 138 26.35 -2.18 -3.33
N GLN A 139 26.92 -2.27 -2.12
CA GLN A 139 27.41 -3.53 -1.55
C GLN A 139 26.78 -3.73 -0.18
N PRO A 140 25.61 -4.39 -0.12
CA PRO A 140 24.96 -4.66 1.15
C PRO A 140 25.75 -5.67 1.98
N ASP A 141 25.76 -5.47 3.30
CA ASP A 141 26.41 -6.38 4.25
C ASP A 141 25.39 -7.01 5.19
N HIS A 142 24.71 -8.05 4.70
CA HIS A 142 23.79 -8.83 5.52
C HIS A 142 23.70 -10.27 5.01
N ARG A 143 23.68 -11.24 5.94
CA ARG A 143 23.71 -12.69 5.63
C ARG A 143 22.54 -13.20 4.79
N HIS A 144 21.41 -12.51 4.77
CA HIS A 144 20.23 -12.85 3.97
C HIS A 144 20.06 -12.00 2.72
N SER A 145 21.03 -11.11 2.45
CA SER A 145 21.00 -10.31 1.23
C SER A 145 21.19 -11.21 0.00
N ILE A 146 20.27 -11.11 -0.95
CA ILE A 146 20.36 -11.79 -2.25
C ILE A 146 20.83 -10.84 -3.36
N ALA A 147 20.67 -9.53 -3.19
CA ALA A 147 21.06 -8.50 -4.16
C ALA A 147 21.12 -7.10 -3.53
N PRO A 148 21.80 -6.13 -4.16
CA PRO A 148 21.67 -4.72 -3.86
C PRO A 148 20.28 -4.18 -4.21
N VAL A 149 19.87 -3.06 -3.58
CA VAL A 149 18.60 -2.38 -3.87
C VAL A 149 18.51 -1.90 -5.32
N GLU A 150 19.62 -1.50 -5.93
CA GLU A 150 19.64 -1.05 -7.32
C GLU A 150 19.26 -2.15 -8.31
N ASP A 151 19.57 -3.41 -8.02
CA ASP A 151 19.19 -4.54 -8.86
C ASP A 151 17.68 -4.79 -8.83
N LEU A 152 17.02 -4.62 -7.67
CA LEU A 152 15.57 -4.65 -7.59
C LEU A 152 14.93 -3.52 -8.42
N LEU A 153 15.49 -2.32 -8.36
CA LEU A 153 15.02 -1.18 -9.16
C LEU A 153 15.20 -1.44 -10.66
N ARG A 154 16.35 -2.00 -11.07
CA ARG A 154 16.62 -2.37 -12.46
C ARG A 154 15.69 -3.45 -12.98
N LEU A 155 15.42 -4.47 -12.16
CA LEU A 155 14.48 -5.55 -12.49
C LEU A 155 13.09 -5.02 -12.85
N HIS A 156 12.65 -3.98 -12.14
CA HIS A 156 11.33 -3.38 -12.32
C HIS A 156 11.34 -2.07 -13.12
N ASN A 157 12.46 -1.72 -13.78
CA ASN A 157 12.60 -0.49 -14.59
C ASN A 157 12.31 0.80 -13.81
N VAL A 158 12.69 0.86 -12.53
CA VAL A 158 12.50 2.05 -11.71
C VAL A 158 13.81 2.83 -11.60
N PRO A 159 13.84 4.11 -12.05
CA PRO A 159 15.02 4.97 -11.91
C PRO A 159 15.19 5.47 -10.48
N GLY A 160 16.43 5.75 -10.11
CA GLY A 160 16.80 6.32 -8.83
C GLY A 160 17.75 7.50 -8.97
N ILE A 161 17.73 8.41 -7.99
CA ILE A 161 18.70 9.50 -7.86
C ILE A 161 19.22 9.58 -6.42
N GLN A 162 20.54 9.60 -6.25
CA GLN A 162 21.22 9.68 -4.96
C GLN A 162 22.08 10.94 -4.84
N GLY A 163 22.61 11.20 -3.64
CA GLY A 163 23.39 12.40 -3.35
C GLY A 163 22.53 13.62 -3.03
N ILE A 164 21.22 13.48 -3.09
CA ILE A 164 20.24 14.55 -2.88
C ILE A 164 20.16 14.93 -1.39
N ASP A 165 19.95 16.21 -1.10
CA ASP A 165 19.58 16.69 0.22
C ASP A 165 18.10 16.33 0.52
N THR A 166 17.86 15.08 0.93
CA THR A 166 16.52 14.55 1.25
C THR A 166 15.88 15.28 2.43
N ARG A 167 16.68 15.89 3.33
CA ARG A 167 16.17 16.72 4.42
C ARG A 167 15.57 18.03 3.88
N SER A 168 16.22 18.67 2.92
CA SER A 168 15.69 19.87 2.25
C SER A 168 14.38 19.56 1.54
N ILE A 169 14.32 18.46 0.78
CA ILE A 169 13.07 17.99 0.14
C ILE A 169 11.97 17.76 1.17
N THR A 170 12.26 17.02 2.24
CA THR A 170 11.28 16.72 3.30
C THR A 170 10.71 17.99 3.93
N ARG A 171 11.55 18.95 4.25
CA ARG A 171 11.11 20.25 4.78
C ARG A 171 10.21 20.99 3.78
N ARG A 172 10.62 21.01 2.51
CA ARG A 172 9.86 21.65 1.44
C ARG A 172 8.48 21.03 1.26
N VAL A 173 8.37 19.71 1.20
CA VAL A 173 7.09 19.00 1.08
C VAL A 173 6.22 19.24 2.33
N ARG A 174 6.78 19.30 3.53
CA ARG A 174 6.03 19.62 4.74
C ARG A 174 5.50 21.06 4.77
N GLU A 175 6.24 22.00 4.23
CA GLU A 175 5.88 23.42 4.21
C GLU A 175 4.87 23.76 3.10
N LEU A 176 5.05 23.21 1.91
CA LEU A 176 4.28 23.55 0.72
C LEU A 176 3.19 22.52 0.35
N GLY A 177 3.32 21.30 0.82
CA GLY A 177 2.53 20.14 0.39
C GLY A 177 3.28 19.27 -0.62
N THR A 178 2.64 18.18 -1.05
CA THR A 178 3.16 17.35 -2.13
C THR A 178 3.16 18.12 -3.45
N VAL A 179 4.21 17.91 -4.24
CA VAL A 179 4.41 18.61 -5.52
C VAL A 179 4.77 17.61 -6.61
N LEU A 180 4.48 17.92 -7.87
CA LEU A 180 4.98 17.14 -8.99
C LEU A 180 6.48 17.34 -9.16
N CYS A 181 7.18 16.27 -9.53
CA CYS A 181 8.60 16.31 -9.81
C CYS A 181 8.96 15.39 -10.97
N VAL A 182 10.11 15.68 -11.57
CA VAL A 182 10.77 14.82 -12.55
C VAL A 182 12.26 14.82 -12.29
N PHE A 183 12.91 13.67 -12.53
CA PHE A 183 14.38 13.60 -12.53
C PHE A 183 14.89 12.68 -13.64
N GLY A 184 16.14 12.90 -14.04
CA GLY A 184 16.84 12.15 -15.06
C GLY A 184 18.24 12.68 -15.28
N PRO A 185 18.90 12.38 -16.41
CA PRO A 185 20.22 12.90 -16.76
C PRO A 185 20.26 14.44 -16.69
N GLU A 186 21.33 15.01 -16.09
CA GLU A 186 21.44 16.46 -15.96
C GLU A 186 21.55 17.16 -17.34
N GLU A 187 22.13 16.49 -18.32
CA GLU A 187 22.24 16.98 -19.71
C GLU A 187 20.87 17.16 -20.40
N ASP A 188 19.82 16.49 -19.89
CA ASP A 188 18.46 16.57 -20.40
C ASP A 188 17.61 17.66 -19.69
N GLU A 189 18.22 18.66 -19.03
CA GLU A 189 17.49 19.64 -18.21
C GLU A 189 16.32 20.29 -18.97
N ASP A 190 16.47 20.65 -20.24
CA ASP A 190 15.39 21.23 -21.03
C ASP A 190 14.23 20.26 -21.25
N LEU A 191 14.52 18.97 -21.48
CA LEU A 191 13.51 17.91 -21.58
C LEU A 191 12.81 17.68 -20.24
N LEU A 192 13.54 17.67 -19.13
CA LEU A 192 12.97 17.56 -17.78
C LEU A 192 11.99 18.70 -17.49
N ARG A 193 12.35 19.93 -17.89
CA ARG A 193 11.47 21.11 -17.76
C ARG A 193 10.19 20.98 -18.60
N SER A 194 10.31 20.47 -19.83
CA SER A 194 9.14 20.22 -20.70
C SER A 194 8.22 19.17 -20.10
N ARG A 195 8.77 18.02 -19.69
CA ARG A 195 8.02 16.94 -19.03
C ARG A 195 7.28 17.43 -17.79
N LEU A 196 7.98 18.15 -16.90
CA LEU A 196 7.37 18.69 -15.68
C LEU A 196 6.21 19.65 -15.97
N LYS A 197 6.30 20.43 -17.02
CA LYS A 197 5.25 21.38 -17.42
C LYS A 197 4.01 20.68 -18.01
N GLU A 198 4.20 19.55 -18.68
CA GLU A 198 3.13 18.75 -19.31
C GLU A 198 2.51 17.73 -18.35
N MET A 199 3.18 17.49 -17.21
CA MET A 199 2.78 16.48 -16.24
C MET A 199 1.42 16.81 -15.61
N THR A 200 0.57 15.80 -15.49
CA THR A 200 -0.70 15.85 -14.76
C THR A 200 -0.58 15.16 -13.41
N SER A 201 -1.47 15.49 -12.47
CA SER A 201 -1.50 14.81 -11.18
C SER A 201 -1.82 13.33 -11.33
N PRO A 202 -1.09 12.42 -10.66
CA PRO A 202 -1.46 11.00 -10.59
C PRO A 202 -2.86 10.74 -10.01
N ASP A 203 -3.43 11.70 -9.29
CA ASP A 203 -4.81 11.60 -8.77
C ASP A 203 -5.88 11.50 -9.88
N LEU A 204 -5.51 11.84 -11.13
CA LEU A 204 -6.38 11.73 -12.31
C LEU A 204 -6.29 10.36 -12.99
N GLU A 205 -5.39 9.48 -12.55
CA GLU A 205 -5.19 8.15 -13.11
C GLU A 205 -5.97 7.10 -12.29
N ASP A 206 -6.42 6.03 -12.94
CA ASP A 206 -6.91 4.85 -12.24
C ASP A 206 -5.71 3.99 -11.78
N LEU A 207 -5.09 4.39 -10.66
CA LEU A 207 -3.95 3.70 -10.12
C LEU A 207 -4.33 2.33 -9.51
N VAL A 208 -5.57 2.16 -9.08
CA VAL A 208 -6.07 0.87 -8.58
C VAL A 208 -6.05 -0.18 -9.71
N GLU A 209 -6.42 0.19 -10.94
CA GLU A 209 -6.35 -0.71 -12.09
C GLU A 209 -4.92 -1.18 -12.38
N GLN A 210 -3.92 -0.33 -12.12
CA GLN A 210 -2.51 -0.64 -12.42
C GLN A 210 -1.93 -1.67 -11.44
N VAL A 211 -2.43 -1.73 -10.21
CA VAL A 211 -1.83 -2.51 -9.11
C VAL A 211 -2.62 -3.76 -8.72
N SER A 212 -3.89 -3.85 -9.12
CA SER A 212 -4.77 -4.95 -8.73
C SER A 212 -4.62 -6.18 -9.62
N ILE A 213 -4.98 -7.35 -9.07
CA ILE A 213 -5.05 -8.60 -9.86
C ILE A 213 -6.19 -8.54 -10.89
N SER A 214 -6.05 -9.31 -11.96
CA SER A 214 -7.03 -9.37 -13.05
C SER A 214 -8.01 -10.55 -12.95
N SER A 215 -7.77 -11.49 -12.05
CA SER A 215 -8.62 -12.66 -11.87
C SER A 215 -8.58 -13.17 -10.42
N PRO A 216 -9.69 -13.70 -9.90
CA PRO A 216 -9.76 -14.20 -8.53
C PRO A 216 -8.79 -15.35 -8.25
N VAL A 217 -8.25 -15.38 -7.03
CA VAL A 217 -7.38 -16.43 -6.52
C VAL A 217 -7.88 -16.86 -5.15
N VAL A 218 -8.13 -18.17 -4.98
CA VAL A 218 -8.48 -18.72 -3.66
C VAL A 218 -7.19 -19.08 -2.92
N LEU A 219 -6.98 -18.44 -1.78
CA LEU A 219 -5.86 -18.70 -0.89
C LEU A 219 -6.38 -19.56 0.26
N ASN A 220 -6.02 -20.83 0.20
CA ASN A 220 -6.34 -21.76 1.27
C ASN A 220 -5.14 -21.78 2.23
N PRO A 221 -5.31 -21.53 3.55
CA PRO A 221 -4.22 -21.61 4.53
C PRO A 221 -3.75 -23.04 4.76
N GLY A 222 -3.39 -23.76 3.67
CA GLY A 222 -3.09 -25.16 3.66
C GLY A 222 -4.29 -26.01 4.15
N ALA A 223 -4.53 -27.16 3.60
CA ALA A 223 -5.49 -28.09 4.19
C ALA A 223 -5.08 -28.28 5.67
N LEU A 224 -5.65 -27.44 6.52
CA LEU A 224 -5.53 -27.60 7.96
C LEU A 224 -6.43 -28.78 8.30
N ASP A 225 -5.96 -30.00 7.92
CA ASP A 225 -6.45 -31.28 8.45
C ASP A 225 -6.42 -31.32 9.99
N VAL A 226 -6.17 -30.19 10.62
CA VAL A 226 -5.98 -30.03 12.07
C VAL A 226 -7.09 -29.22 12.75
N LEU A 227 -7.94 -28.51 11.98
CA LEU A 227 -9.08 -27.80 12.56
C LEU A 227 -10.35 -28.64 12.41
N ASP A 228 -10.97 -28.95 13.54
CA ASP A 228 -12.26 -29.68 13.62
C ASP A 228 -13.43 -28.92 12.92
N GLN A 229 -13.18 -27.70 12.43
CA GLN A 229 -14.17 -26.87 11.72
C GLN A 229 -13.53 -26.10 10.57
N PRO A 230 -14.26 -25.95 9.42
CA PRO A 230 -13.78 -25.14 8.31
C PRO A 230 -13.65 -23.66 8.71
N LEU A 231 -12.65 -22.98 8.15
CA LEU A 231 -12.51 -21.53 8.33
C LEU A 231 -13.62 -20.79 7.58
N PRO A 232 -14.14 -19.66 8.12
CA PRO A 232 -15.01 -18.77 7.36
C PRO A 232 -14.32 -18.27 6.08
N ARG A 233 -15.12 -18.07 5.03
CA ARG A 233 -14.64 -17.60 3.75
C ARG A 233 -14.71 -16.08 3.65
N LEU A 234 -13.58 -15.45 3.36
CA LEU A 234 -13.44 -14.01 3.26
C LEU A 234 -13.24 -13.58 1.80
N GLY A 235 -14.12 -12.76 1.25
CA GLY A 235 -13.86 -12.03 0.01
C GLY A 235 -12.90 -10.88 0.29
N ALA A 236 -11.78 -10.80 -0.44
CA ALA A 236 -10.82 -9.72 -0.30
C ALA A 236 -10.70 -8.96 -1.63
N LEU A 237 -11.27 -7.74 -1.68
CA LEU A 237 -11.17 -6.86 -2.84
C LEU A 237 -9.78 -6.25 -2.91
N ASP A 238 -9.09 -6.46 -4.02
CA ASP A 238 -7.74 -6.02 -4.28
C ASP A 238 -7.73 -4.61 -4.89
N CYS A 239 -7.49 -3.62 -4.06
CA CYS A 239 -7.21 -2.26 -4.53
C CYS A 239 -5.70 -1.94 -4.58
N GLY A 240 -4.84 -2.94 -4.44
CA GLY A 240 -3.40 -2.84 -4.26
C GLY A 240 -2.97 -3.44 -2.92
N ILE A 241 -3.41 -4.67 -2.65
CA ILE A 241 -3.24 -5.34 -1.37
C ILE A 241 -1.77 -5.67 -1.10
N LYS A 242 -1.31 -5.40 0.11
CA LYS A 242 0.00 -5.85 0.59
C LYS A 242 -0.03 -7.32 0.95
N PHE A 243 1.01 -8.05 0.59
CA PHE A 243 1.10 -9.48 0.88
C PHE A 243 1.03 -9.80 2.37
N ASN A 244 1.51 -8.90 3.24
CA ASN A 244 1.40 -9.12 4.67
C ASN A 244 -0.05 -9.01 5.19
N ILE A 245 -0.92 -8.27 4.52
CA ILE A 245 -2.37 -8.31 4.79
C ILE A 245 -2.91 -9.70 4.47
N LEU A 246 -2.64 -10.23 3.27
CA LEU A 246 -3.07 -11.58 2.89
C LEU A 246 -2.54 -12.65 3.85
N ARG A 247 -1.24 -12.57 4.24
CA ARG A 247 -0.64 -13.48 5.22
C ARG A 247 -1.36 -13.44 6.58
N ASN A 248 -1.80 -12.26 7.03
CA ASN A 248 -2.56 -12.14 8.27
C ASN A 248 -4.01 -12.64 8.12
N LEU A 249 -4.68 -12.31 7.04
CA LEU A 249 -6.03 -12.80 6.76
C LEU A 249 -6.07 -14.34 6.65
N CYS A 250 -5.10 -14.95 5.96
CA CYS A 250 -5.00 -16.40 5.82
C CYS A 250 -4.77 -17.17 7.13
N LYS A 251 -4.37 -16.49 8.23
CA LYS A 251 -4.32 -17.12 9.56
C LYS A 251 -5.71 -17.39 10.15
N HIS A 252 -6.73 -16.68 9.66
CA HIS A 252 -8.07 -16.64 10.24
C HIS A 252 -9.16 -17.05 9.27
N PHE A 253 -8.91 -16.98 7.94
CA PHE A 253 -9.93 -17.17 6.89
C PHE A 253 -9.40 -18.01 5.72
N GLU A 254 -10.32 -18.67 5.01
CA GLU A 254 -10.11 -19.00 3.61
C GLU A 254 -10.34 -17.72 2.80
N VAL A 255 -9.32 -17.23 2.09
CA VAL A 255 -9.37 -15.92 1.43
C VAL A 255 -9.63 -16.09 -0.06
N VAL A 256 -10.70 -15.49 -0.56
CA VAL A 256 -10.96 -15.31 -1.99
C VAL A 256 -10.44 -13.93 -2.38
N TRP A 257 -9.21 -13.86 -2.88
CA TRP A 257 -8.56 -12.63 -3.32
C TRP A 257 -9.08 -12.26 -4.71
N CYS A 258 -9.81 -11.17 -4.81
CA CYS A 258 -10.60 -10.78 -5.99
C CYS A 258 -10.19 -9.42 -6.55
N PRO A 259 -10.32 -9.22 -7.88
CA PRO A 259 -10.26 -7.89 -8.48
C PRO A 259 -11.25 -6.92 -7.84
N PRO A 260 -10.95 -5.60 -7.80
CA PRO A 260 -11.79 -4.60 -7.13
C PRO A 260 -13.19 -4.45 -7.76
N GLU A 261 -13.36 -4.80 -9.03
CA GLU A 261 -14.63 -4.80 -9.75
C GLU A 261 -15.50 -6.03 -9.51
N THR A 262 -15.06 -6.99 -8.71
CA THR A 262 -15.88 -8.19 -8.42
C THR A 262 -17.17 -7.78 -7.72
N SER A 263 -18.32 -8.13 -8.33
CA SER A 263 -19.61 -7.74 -7.82
C SER A 263 -19.98 -8.50 -6.54
N PHE A 264 -20.84 -7.89 -5.73
CA PHE A 264 -21.36 -8.51 -4.52
C PHE A 264 -22.10 -9.83 -4.82
N ASP A 265 -22.83 -9.89 -5.94
CA ASP A 265 -23.54 -11.10 -6.36
C ASP A 265 -22.60 -12.27 -6.66
N ILE A 266 -21.47 -12.01 -7.31
CA ILE A 266 -20.45 -13.04 -7.55
C ILE A 266 -19.84 -13.51 -6.23
N LEU A 267 -19.49 -12.58 -5.35
CA LEU A 267 -18.91 -12.91 -4.04
C LEU A 267 -19.83 -13.78 -3.18
N THR A 268 -21.14 -13.50 -3.19
CA THR A 268 -22.13 -14.22 -2.37
C THR A 268 -22.62 -15.50 -3.02
N ASN A 269 -22.92 -15.51 -4.31
CA ASN A 269 -23.54 -16.65 -4.98
C ASN A 269 -22.52 -17.68 -5.48
N GLU A 270 -21.36 -17.24 -6.00
CA GLU A 270 -20.35 -18.16 -6.52
C GLU A 270 -19.34 -18.54 -5.44
N TYR A 271 -18.82 -17.54 -4.71
CA TYR A 271 -17.80 -17.78 -3.69
C TYR A 271 -18.35 -18.04 -2.29
N GLN A 272 -19.62 -17.71 -2.03
CA GLN A 272 -20.30 -17.96 -0.74
C GLN A 272 -19.50 -17.40 0.45
N ILE A 273 -19.14 -16.12 0.36
CA ILE A 273 -18.34 -15.45 1.41
C ILE A 273 -19.17 -15.20 2.67
N ASP A 274 -18.51 -15.32 3.83
CA ASP A 274 -19.08 -15.02 5.16
C ASP A 274 -18.76 -13.61 5.63
N ALA A 275 -17.75 -12.98 5.02
CA ALA A 275 -17.29 -11.61 5.32
C ALA A 275 -16.60 -10.98 4.11
N LEU A 276 -16.49 -9.64 4.11
CA LEU A 276 -15.81 -8.87 3.07
C LEU A 276 -14.66 -8.05 3.65
N PHE A 277 -13.56 -8.02 2.93
CA PHE A 277 -12.40 -7.18 3.19
C PHE A 277 -12.13 -6.27 2.00
N CYS A 278 -11.81 -5.00 2.24
CA CYS A 278 -11.32 -4.09 1.21
C CYS A 278 -9.93 -3.58 1.56
N SER A 279 -9.01 -3.74 0.64
CA SER A 279 -7.58 -3.53 0.90
C SER A 279 -7.17 -2.06 0.87
N ASN A 280 -5.91 -1.83 1.24
CA ASN A 280 -5.15 -0.63 0.91
C ASN A 280 -4.99 -0.47 -0.61
N GLY A 281 -4.51 0.71 -1.02
CA GLY A 281 -4.22 0.97 -2.43
C GLY A 281 -3.85 2.42 -2.69
N PRO A 282 -3.40 2.73 -3.92
CA PRO A 282 -3.00 4.05 -4.34
C PRO A 282 -4.17 4.91 -4.84
N GLY A 283 -3.87 6.19 -5.04
CA GLY A 283 -4.71 7.10 -5.82
C GLY A 283 -5.75 7.86 -5.03
N TYR A 284 -6.59 8.59 -5.78
CA TYR A 284 -7.65 9.41 -5.22
C TYR A 284 -8.88 8.55 -4.90
N PRO A 285 -9.37 8.51 -3.63
CA PRO A 285 -10.45 7.60 -3.22
C PRO A 285 -11.77 7.84 -3.96
N ALA A 286 -12.04 9.06 -4.39
CA ALA A 286 -13.25 9.43 -5.14
C ALA A 286 -13.06 9.32 -6.67
N HIS A 287 -11.98 8.71 -7.16
CA HIS A 287 -11.80 8.44 -8.59
C HIS A 287 -12.89 7.52 -9.13
N THR A 288 -13.34 7.75 -10.36
CA THR A 288 -14.50 7.06 -10.95
C THR A 288 -14.20 5.66 -11.51
N GLY A 289 -12.96 5.17 -11.41
CA GLY A 289 -12.54 3.86 -11.91
C GLY A 289 -12.82 2.69 -10.96
N LYS A 290 -11.87 1.79 -10.85
CA LYS A 290 -11.94 0.55 -10.06
C LYS A 290 -12.26 0.78 -8.57
N ALA A 291 -11.76 1.88 -7.98
CA ALA A 291 -12.08 2.26 -6.59
C ALA A 291 -13.60 2.46 -6.36
N THR A 292 -14.31 3.07 -7.33
CA THR A 292 -15.77 3.23 -7.25
C THR A 292 -16.50 1.89 -7.29
N MET A 293 -16.01 0.92 -8.08
CA MET A 293 -16.62 -0.42 -8.11
C MET A 293 -16.48 -1.14 -6.77
N ALA A 294 -15.29 -1.12 -6.18
CA ALA A 294 -15.06 -1.67 -4.84
C ALA A 294 -15.94 -0.99 -3.77
N ARG A 295 -16.08 0.35 -3.82
CA ARG A 295 -16.96 1.10 -2.93
C ARG A 295 -18.42 0.63 -3.02
N ASN A 296 -18.92 0.39 -4.22
CA ASN A 296 -20.31 -0.05 -4.41
C ASN A 296 -20.50 -1.47 -3.86
N THR A 297 -19.56 -2.38 -4.06
CA THR A 297 -19.56 -3.73 -3.46
C THR A 297 -19.53 -3.67 -1.93
N LEU A 298 -18.71 -2.77 -1.34
CA LEU A 298 -18.72 -2.52 0.10
C LEU A 298 -20.09 -2.07 0.61
N ALA A 299 -20.74 -1.13 -0.07
CA ALA A 299 -22.05 -0.63 0.33
C ALA A 299 -23.10 -1.75 0.31
N GLN A 300 -23.10 -2.61 -0.71
CA GLN A 300 -24.00 -3.76 -0.82
C GLN A 300 -23.76 -4.78 0.30
N ALA A 301 -22.50 -5.05 0.66
CA ALA A 301 -22.15 -5.94 1.77
C ALA A 301 -22.71 -5.42 3.11
N VAL A 302 -22.58 -4.11 3.36
CA VAL A 302 -23.17 -3.49 4.56
C VAL A 302 -24.69 -3.55 4.54
N GLN A 303 -25.35 -3.25 3.41
CA GLN A 303 -26.82 -3.40 3.28
C GLN A 303 -27.27 -4.84 3.60
N ALA A 304 -26.52 -5.83 3.15
CA ALA A 304 -26.78 -7.25 3.42
C ALA A 304 -26.39 -7.70 4.84
N ARG A 305 -25.88 -6.79 5.67
CA ARG A 305 -25.37 -7.04 7.03
C ARG A 305 -24.19 -8.02 7.10
N LEU A 306 -23.46 -8.18 6.01
CA LEU A 306 -22.23 -8.97 5.98
C LEU A 306 -21.12 -8.22 6.75
N PRO A 307 -20.35 -8.88 7.63
CA PRO A 307 -19.21 -8.25 8.30
C PRO A 307 -18.20 -7.69 7.30
N VAL A 308 -17.76 -6.45 7.52
CA VAL A 308 -16.81 -5.77 6.64
C VAL A 308 -15.63 -5.19 7.44
N MET A 309 -14.41 -5.40 6.94
CA MET A 309 -13.21 -4.69 7.38
C MET A 309 -12.57 -3.96 6.20
N GLY A 310 -12.13 -2.71 6.41
CA GLY A 310 -11.39 -1.94 5.40
C GLY A 310 -10.09 -1.39 5.95
N ILE A 311 -9.02 -1.45 5.16
CA ILE A 311 -7.70 -0.89 5.51
C ILE A 311 -7.32 0.21 4.52
N CYS A 312 -6.86 1.36 5.02
CA CYS A 312 -6.30 2.49 4.29
C CYS A 312 -7.27 2.98 3.18
N LEU A 313 -7.06 2.64 1.91
CA LEU A 313 -8.02 2.98 0.85
C LEU A 313 -9.40 2.37 1.13
N GLY A 314 -9.47 1.13 1.62
CA GLY A 314 -10.74 0.49 2.00
C GLY A 314 -11.50 1.25 3.10
N HIS A 315 -10.79 1.88 4.05
CA HIS A 315 -11.39 2.79 5.02
C HIS A 315 -11.96 4.06 4.35
N GLN A 316 -11.20 4.64 3.42
CA GLN A 316 -11.63 5.84 2.70
C GLN A 316 -12.84 5.56 1.80
N LEU A 317 -12.87 4.41 1.13
CA LEU A 317 -14.01 3.96 0.32
C LEU A 317 -15.25 3.71 1.17
N MET A 318 -15.10 3.15 2.38
CA MET A 318 -16.20 3.01 3.33
C MET A 318 -16.69 4.38 3.81
N GLY A 319 -15.81 5.32 4.10
CA GLY A 319 -16.17 6.71 4.44
C GLY A 319 -17.02 7.35 3.33
N LEU A 320 -16.59 7.24 2.07
CA LEU A 320 -17.35 7.72 0.91
C LEU A 320 -18.70 7.00 0.75
N ALA A 321 -18.74 5.68 0.96
CA ALA A 321 -19.98 4.90 0.93
C ALA A 321 -20.96 5.30 2.04
N SER A 322 -20.43 5.83 3.15
CA SER A 322 -21.20 6.36 4.28
C SER A 322 -21.65 7.82 4.11
N GLY A 323 -21.35 8.43 2.96
CA GLY A 323 -21.69 9.83 2.67
C GLY A 323 -20.67 10.86 3.20
N LEU A 324 -19.56 10.41 3.80
CA LEU A 324 -18.51 11.29 4.26
C LEU A 324 -17.66 11.80 3.09
N GLN A 325 -16.94 12.89 3.32
CA GLN A 325 -15.96 13.41 2.37
C GLN A 325 -14.57 12.83 2.64
N THR A 326 -13.74 12.77 1.62
CA THR A 326 -12.30 12.58 1.73
C THR A 326 -11.57 13.83 1.28
N TYR A 327 -10.42 14.10 1.84
CA TYR A 327 -9.60 15.25 1.47
C TYR A 327 -8.13 14.88 1.32
N LYS A 328 -7.43 15.58 0.43
CA LYS A 328 -5.99 15.42 0.26
C LYS A 328 -5.27 16.12 1.41
N MET A 329 -4.45 15.39 2.13
CA MET A 329 -3.62 15.93 3.18
C MET A 329 -2.45 16.72 2.58
N ARG A 330 -1.90 17.67 3.33
CA ARG A 330 -0.81 18.52 2.84
C ARG A 330 0.41 17.70 2.39
N TYR A 331 0.81 16.70 3.18
CA TYR A 331 1.95 15.81 2.89
C TYR A 331 1.68 14.35 3.27
N GLY A 332 0.48 14.05 3.80
CA GLY A 332 0.08 12.71 4.22
C GLY A 332 0.83 12.18 5.45
N HIS A 333 0.45 10.97 5.88
CA HIS A 333 1.15 10.21 6.91
C HIS A 333 1.90 9.05 6.25
N ARG A 334 3.24 9.05 6.35
CA ARG A 334 4.10 7.98 5.81
C ARG A 334 5.24 7.69 6.77
N GLY A 335 5.18 6.51 7.38
CA GLY A 335 6.17 6.06 8.36
C GLY A 335 5.57 5.06 9.35
N ALA A 336 6.42 4.52 10.22
CA ALA A 336 6.09 3.45 11.15
C ALA A 336 6.01 3.92 12.63
N ASN A 337 5.76 5.20 12.87
CA ASN A 337 5.81 5.80 14.20
C ASN A 337 4.62 6.76 14.47
N GLN A 338 3.46 6.48 13.88
CA GLN A 338 2.27 7.31 14.01
C GLN A 338 1.41 6.83 15.20
N PRO A 339 1.23 7.67 16.24
CA PRO A 339 0.42 7.30 17.39
C PRO A 339 -1.07 7.47 17.07
N VAL A 340 -1.86 6.43 17.31
CA VAL A 340 -3.31 6.41 17.09
C VAL A 340 -4.01 6.07 18.39
N VAL A 341 -5.04 6.84 18.73
CA VAL A 341 -5.89 6.64 19.92
C VAL A 341 -7.16 5.89 19.53
N ASP A 342 -7.43 4.78 20.17
CA ASP A 342 -8.75 4.12 20.15
C ASP A 342 -9.69 4.86 21.13
N LEU A 343 -10.67 5.57 20.62
CA LEU A 343 -11.60 6.35 21.43
C LEU A 343 -12.53 5.51 22.32
N LYS A 344 -12.71 4.21 21.99
CA LYS A 344 -13.50 3.29 22.84
C LYS A 344 -12.77 2.88 24.10
N THR A 345 -11.46 2.69 24.01
CA THR A 345 -10.65 2.13 25.09
C THR A 345 -9.70 3.15 25.73
N GLY A 346 -9.44 4.26 25.04
CA GLY A 346 -8.41 5.24 25.41
C GLY A 346 -6.98 4.75 25.17
N ARG A 347 -6.79 3.56 24.62
CA ARG A 347 -5.47 3.00 24.33
C ARG A 347 -4.81 3.73 23.16
N VAL A 348 -3.50 3.97 23.29
CA VAL A 348 -2.67 4.47 22.18
C VAL A 348 -1.86 3.30 21.61
N SER A 349 -1.88 3.17 20.29
CA SER A 349 -1.03 2.22 19.55
C SER A 349 -0.12 2.99 18.61
N ILE A 350 1.11 2.52 18.44
CA ILE A 350 2.01 3.05 17.41
C ILE A 350 1.75 2.28 16.13
N THR A 351 1.50 3.01 15.04
CA THR A 351 1.05 2.42 13.78
C THR A 351 1.98 2.74 12.62
N SER A 352 1.95 1.86 11.62
CA SER A 352 2.50 2.11 10.30
C SER A 352 1.44 2.76 9.42
N GLN A 353 1.82 3.79 8.66
CA GLN A 353 0.91 4.54 7.80
C GLN A 353 1.57 4.86 6.46
N ASN A 354 0.76 4.84 5.41
CA ASN A 354 1.14 5.28 4.06
C ASN A 354 -0.10 5.77 3.32
N HIS A 355 -0.52 7.01 3.59
CA HIS A 355 -1.67 7.60 2.91
C HIS A 355 -1.51 9.11 2.70
N GLY A 356 -2.04 9.60 1.57
CA GLY A 356 -2.09 11.02 1.21
C GLY A 356 -3.48 11.64 1.35
N PHE A 357 -4.51 10.82 1.57
CA PHE A 357 -5.90 11.24 1.78
C PHE A 357 -6.38 10.78 3.15
N ALA A 358 -7.38 11.49 3.67
CA ALA A 358 -8.06 11.14 4.92
C ALA A 358 -9.57 11.34 4.79
N VAL A 359 -10.33 10.65 5.64
CA VAL A 359 -11.78 10.84 5.77
C VAL A 359 -12.05 12.07 6.65
N ALA A 360 -12.98 12.91 6.24
CA ALA A 360 -13.43 14.04 7.04
C ALA A 360 -14.16 13.56 8.31
N ASP A 361 -13.94 14.28 9.41
CA ASP A 361 -14.65 14.01 10.66
C ASP A 361 -16.14 14.33 10.46
N PRO A 362 -17.05 13.36 10.66
CA PRO A 362 -18.49 13.57 10.49
C PRO A 362 -19.04 14.66 11.41
N ASP A 363 -18.44 14.87 12.58
CA ASP A 363 -18.88 15.86 13.58
C ASP A 363 -18.34 17.27 13.30
N ALA A 364 -17.32 17.41 12.45
CA ALA A 364 -16.72 18.71 12.12
C ALA A 364 -17.51 19.52 11.08
N GLY A 365 -18.60 18.97 10.53
CA GLY A 365 -19.37 19.55 9.44
C GLY A 365 -18.70 19.45 8.07
N MET A 366 -19.39 19.94 7.01
CA MET A 366 -18.84 19.89 5.65
C MET A 366 -17.59 20.77 5.55
N LEU A 367 -16.51 20.16 5.07
CA LEU A 367 -15.28 20.89 4.74
C LEU A 367 -15.55 21.82 3.54
N ALA A 368 -15.60 23.11 3.79
CA ALA A 368 -15.87 24.13 2.76
C ALA A 368 -14.74 24.25 1.73
N ALA A 369 -13.52 23.94 2.06
CA ALA A 369 -12.33 23.68 1.28
C ALA A 369 -11.19 23.39 2.26
N HIS A 370 -10.55 22.24 2.16
CA HIS A 370 -9.34 22.01 2.95
C HIS A 370 -8.20 22.86 2.35
N PRO A 371 -7.30 23.45 3.17
CA PRO A 371 -6.18 24.27 2.66
C PRO A 371 -5.26 23.56 1.66
N SER A 372 -5.28 22.23 1.59
CA SER A 372 -4.51 21.42 0.65
C SER A 372 -5.19 21.17 -0.70
N GLY A 373 -6.44 21.61 -0.91
CA GLY A 373 -7.08 21.76 -2.23
C GLY A 373 -8.14 20.73 -2.59
N ALA A 374 -7.85 19.45 -2.74
CA ALA A 374 -8.80 18.48 -3.28
C ALA A 374 -9.64 17.81 -2.17
N CYS A 375 -10.90 18.23 -2.05
CA CYS A 375 -11.92 17.46 -1.30
C CYS A 375 -12.81 16.72 -2.28
N SER A 376 -13.23 15.50 -1.93
CA SER A 376 -14.31 14.85 -2.66
C SER A 376 -15.62 15.63 -2.49
N PRO A 377 -16.53 15.59 -3.48
CA PRO A 377 -17.88 16.09 -3.22
C PRO A 377 -18.51 15.30 -2.04
N PRO A 378 -19.47 15.93 -1.31
CA PRO A 378 -20.25 15.19 -0.33
C PRO A 378 -20.97 14.05 -1.05
N GLY A 379 -20.89 12.83 -0.47
CA GLY A 379 -21.52 11.63 -0.99
C GLY A 379 -22.93 11.41 -0.40
N GLU A 380 -23.60 10.40 -0.92
CA GLU A 380 -24.79 9.85 -0.28
C GLU A 380 -24.39 8.66 0.59
N ASN A 381 -25.10 8.43 1.70
CA ASN A 381 -24.95 7.22 2.48
C ASN A 381 -25.60 6.04 1.71
N LEU A 382 -24.79 5.30 0.98
CA LEU A 382 -25.22 4.24 0.07
C LEU A 382 -25.76 3.00 0.80
N HIS A 383 -25.44 2.81 2.07
CA HIS A 383 -25.80 1.61 2.84
C HIS A 383 -26.77 1.88 4.00
N GLY A 384 -27.07 3.15 4.29
CA GLY A 384 -28.03 3.56 5.33
C GLY A 384 -27.54 3.38 6.78
N ALA A 385 -26.38 2.80 7.02
CA ALA A 385 -25.83 2.67 8.36
C ALA A 385 -25.16 3.98 8.80
N GLU A 386 -25.32 4.34 10.07
CA GLU A 386 -24.60 5.43 10.71
C GLU A 386 -23.17 5.01 11.03
N VAL A 387 -22.23 5.94 10.96
CA VAL A 387 -20.81 5.71 11.30
C VAL A 387 -20.39 6.61 12.44
N THR A 388 -19.46 6.11 13.26
CA THR A 388 -18.82 6.85 14.34
C THR A 388 -17.31 6.76 14.22
N VAL A 389 -16.59 7.82 14.57
CA VAL A 389 -15.14 7.82 14.64
C VAL A 389 -14.69 6.94 15.81
N ARG A 390 -13.89 5.93 15.51
CA ARG A 390 -13.29 5.04 16.52
C ARG A 390 -11.85 5.38 16.80
N PHE A 391 -11.06 5.61 15.76
CA PHE A 391 -9.64 5.88 15.88
C PHE A 391 -9.29 7.28 15.38
N VAL A 392 -8.39 7.94 16.09
CA VAL A 392 -7.86 9.26 15.68
C VAL A 392 -6.36 9.32 15.87
N ASN A 393 -5.67 10.04 14.98
CA ASN A 393 -4.26 10.34 15.14
C ASN A 393 -4.05 11.24 16.36
N ALA A 394 -3.09 10.87 17.22
CA ALA A 394 -2.84 11.63 18.45
C ALA A 394 -2.19 12.99 18.17
N ASN A 395 -1.50 13.18 17.04
CA ASN A 395 -0.77 14.39 16.70
C ASN A 395 -1.66 15.49 16.12
N ASP A 396 -2.53 15.14 15.16
CA ASP A 396 -3.28 16.12 14.37
C ASP A 396 -4.80 15.87 14.32
N ARG A 397 -5.28 14.83 15.02
CA ARG A 397 -6.70 14.46 15.11
C ARG A 397 -7.32 13.99 13.81
N THR A 398 -6.51 13.63 12.79
CA THR A 398 -7.01 12.98 11.58
C THR A 398 -7.82 11.74 11.95
N VAL A 399 -8.94 11.50 11.25
CA VAL A 399 -9.75 10.28 11.41
C VAL A 399 -8.94 9.08 10.94
N GLU A 400 -8.74 8.13 11.84
CA GLU A 400 -7.91 6.95 11.62
C GLU A 400 -8.72 5.65 11.63
N GLY A 401 -10.03 5.72 11.80
CA GLY A 401 -10.91 4.57 11.69
C GLY A 401 -12.35 4.86 12.09
N LEU A 402 -13.24 4.07 11.49
CA LEU A 402 -14.68 4.18 11.67
C LEU A 402 -15.25 2.85 12.18
N ASP A 403 -16.27 2.93 13.03
CA ASP A 403 -17.20 1.86 13.32
C ASP A 403 -18.55 2.13 12.66
N LEU A 404 -19.22 1.09 12.18
CA LEU A 404 -20.59 1.19 11.70
C LEU A 404 -21.55 0.85 12.86
N VAL A 405 -22.43 1.80 13.20
CA VAL A 405 -23.32 1.69 14.36
C VAL A 405 -24.30 0.54 14.19
N GLY A 406 -24.31 -0.38 15.15
CA GLY A 406 -25.21 -1.55 15.11
C GLY A 406 -24.91 -2.54 13.97
N HIS A 407 -23.73 -2.45 13.37
CA HIS A 407 -23.29 -3.32 12.29
C HIS A 407 -21.95 -3.99 12.64
N PRO A 408 -21.73 -5.28 12.26
CA PRO A 408 -20.50 -6.01 12.56
C PRO A 408 -19.34 -5.60 11.64
N SER A 409 -19.03 -4.30 11.55
CA SER A 409 -18.02 -3.77 10.64
C SER A 409 -17.26 -2.61 11.23
N PHE A 410 -15.98 -2.54 10.88
CA PHE A 410 -15.11 -1.40 11.20
C PHE A 410 -14.04 -1.21 10.14
N THR A 411 -13.42 -0.03 10.12
CA THR A 411 -12.33 0.28 9.19
C THR A 411 -11.21 1.02 9.89
N VAL A 412 -9.98 0.91 9.36
CA VAL A 412 -8.79 1.62 9.85
C VAL A 412 -8.02 2.26 8.72
N GLN A 413 -7.51 3.49 8.95
CA GLN A 413 -6.69 4.21 7.99
C GLN A 413 -5.24 3.72 7.99
N PHE A 414 -4.74 3.32 9.15
CA PHE A 414 -3.39 2.79 9.32
C PHE A 414 -3.29 1.32 8.90
N HIS A 415 -2.06 0.80 8.89
CA HIS A 415 -1.73 -0.56 8.45
C HIS A 415 -1.50 -1.49 9.66
N PRO A 416 -2.51 -2.27 10.10
CA PRO A 416 -2.38 -3.17 11.25
C PRO A 416 -1.45 -4.36 10.95
N GLU A 417 -1.23 -4.68 9.68
CA GLU A 417 -0.31 -5.72 9.22
C GLU A 417 1.16 -5.32 9.41
N ALA A 418 1.45 -4.01 9.59
CA ALA A 418 2.81 -3.46 9.60
C ALA A 418 3.61 -3.77 8.31
N CYS A 419 4.84 -4.27 8.43
CA CYS A 419 5.76 -4.55 7.33
C CYS A 419 5.94 -3.39 6.34
N PRO A 420 6.79 -2.41 6.73
CA PRO A 420 7.53 -2.33 7.98
C PRO A 420 6.70 -1.73 9.12
N GLY A 421 7.09 -1.96 10.36
CA GLY A 421 6.59 -1.22 11.51
C GLY A 421 6.23 -2.07 12.72
N PRO A 422 5.63 -1.41 13.74
CA PRO A 422 5.23 -2.06 14.98
C PRO A 422 3.97 -2.91 14.78
N HIS A 423 3.82 -3.94 15.63
CA HIS A 423 2.70 -4.88 15.58
C HIS A 423 1.59 -4.58 16.60
N ASP A 424 1.56 -3.38 17.18
CA ASP A 424 0.58 -2.96 18.20
C ASP A 424 -0.87 -3.12 17.73
N ALA A 425 -1.11 -2.96 16.44
CA ALA A 425 -2.44 -3.04 15.82
C ALA A 425 -2.78 -4.43 15.25
N ALA A 426 -1.85 -5.39 15.23
CA ALA A 426 -2.08 -6.73 14.70
C ALA A 426 -3.32 -7.45 15.27
N PRO A 427 -3.69 -7.26 16.56
CA PRO A 427 -4.90 -7.86 17.13
C PRO A 427 -6.22 -7.49 16.43
N LEU A 428 -6.23 -6.48 15.57
CA LEU A 428 -7.44 -6.11 14.81
C LEU A 428 -7.87 -7.19 13.80
N PHE A 429 -6.95 -8.01 13.30
CA PHE A 429 -7.30 -9.17 12.45
C PHE A 429 -8.03 -10.26 13.25
N GLU A 430 -7.59 -10.54 14.47
CA GLU A 430 -8.26 -11.46 15.39
C GLU A 430 -9.64 -10.90 15.81
N GLN A 431 -9.70 -9.60 16.15
CA GLN A 431 -10.98 -8.94 16.44
C GLN A 431 -11.97 -9.06 15.27
N PHE A 432 -11.50 -8.93 14.02
CA PHE A 432 -12.37 -9.09 12.86
C PHE A 432 -12.86 -10.55 12.74
N ARG A 433 -11.99 -11.51 12.97
CA ARG A 433 -12.39 -12.93 13.03
C ARG A 433 -13.47 -13.16 14.08
N ASP A 434 -13.31 -12.64 15.30
CA ASP A 434 -14.30 -12.75 16.37
C ASP A 434 -15.67 -12.14 16.01
N ILE A 435 -15.65 -11.05 15.22
CA ILE A 435 -16.87 -10.41 14.72
C ILE A 435 -17.56 -11.32 13.72
N VAL A 436 -16.83 -11.93 12.79
CA VAL A 436 -17.36 -12.85 11.79
C VAL A 436 -17.94 -14.08 12.47
N ASP A 437 -17.24 -14.72 13.40
CA ASP A 437 -17.72 -15.92 14.12
C ASP A 437 -19.02 -15.70 14.91
N ARG A 438 -19.28 -14.45 15.32
CA ARG A 438 -20.56 -14.10 15.99
C ARG A 438 -21.68 -13.76 15.02
N SER A 439 -21.38 -13.61 13.73
CA SER A 439 -22.32 -13.20 12.70
C SER A 439 -22.83 -14.36 11.85
N ILE A 440 -22.10 -15.47 11.82
CA ILE A 440 -22.46 -16.74 11.19
C ILE A 440 -22.96 -17.73 12.24
#